data_c95413c7409d86d95613c59c208951a8
#
_entry.id   c95413c7409d86d95613c59c208951a8
#
_cell.length_a   1.000
_cell.length_b   1.000
_cell.length_c   1.000
_cell.angle_alpha   90.00
_cell.angle_beta   90.00
_cell.angle_gamma   90.00
#
_symmetry.space_group_name_H-M   'P 1'
#
loop_
_entity.id
_entity.type
_entity.pdbx_description
1 polymer ?
#
loop_
_entity_poly.entity_id
_entity_poly.type
_entity_poly.pdbx_seq_one_letter_code
_entity_poly.pdbx_strand_id
1 'polypeptide(L)'
;SLFKSPEHINARRTLVIMSTLLGSLVLGVSYFAHKIYAMPYESGTPTVISQIAKTILGDGAFGSAFFIVVQAATMLILFAGANTTYSAFPLLVNFVATDGYLPNWLTKRGHRLNFSNGILLLTGAAMVLVLITRASVEHLVAYYALGVFTAFTLSGLGMAKHATTHKEGAWKVKFVINGLSGLISLLVVLIFAVVKFNQGAWVVVVMTPFLVMAFLRLLNQYTEEQRALNITVQSSRATSMTRHDVTVLIDNFDLATIGAIRYARSLNPRNLSAVHFVIDDRRAEMLSKEWAKNEACADVPLELIDCPDRRLANAAVDYAIRATAGNDVELTLLLPRRSYSKVLGWLLHDQTAEDIARPISQLERVVATIIPFDVEKIISGQSNWKAPVEKISESKQEVPTRTQSAFTKAPAATKS
;
A
#
# COMPACT_ATOMS: atom_id res chain seq x y z
N SER A 1 -6.61 20.27 8.11
CA SER A 1 -6.46 20.32 9.57
C SER A 1 -7.77 20.04 10.26
N LEU A 2 -7.71 19.49 11.47
CA LEU A 2 -8.88 19.16 12.30
C LEU A 2 -9.39 20.39 13.10
N PHE A 3 -8.63 21.46 13.11
CA PHE A 3 -8.95 22.66 13.89
C PHE A 3 -9.44 23.80 12.99
N LYS A 4 -10.42 24.55 13.50
CA LYS A 4 -10.91 25.78 12.86
C LYS A 4 -9.82 26.84 12.87
N SER A 5 -9.73 27.65 11.82
CA SER A 5 -8.78 28.77 11.75
C SER A 5 -9.04 29.83 12.85
N PRO A 6 -7.99 30.38 13.52
CA PRO A 6 -6.56 30.09 13.39
C PRO A 6 -6.14 28.79 14.13
N GLU A 7 -5.70 27.81 13.37
CA GLU A 7 -5.48 26.43 13.82
C GLU A 7 -4.50 26.30 14.99
N HIS A 8 -3.37 27.00 14.92
CA HIS A 8 -2.31 26.93 15.93
C HIS A 8 -2.74 27.45 17.31
N ILE A 9 -3.61 28.48 17.35
CA ILE A 9 -4.14 29.04 18.61
C ILE A 9 -5.16 28.08 19.21
N ASN A 10 -6.07 27.58 18.38
CA ASN A 10 -7.13 26.68 18.82
C ASN A 10 -6.56 25.34 19.28
N ALA A 11 -5.59 24.77 18.57
CA ALA A 11 -4.89 23.56 18.96
C ALA A 11 -4.18 23.74 20.31
N ARG A 12 -3.44 24.86 20.50
CA ARG A 12 -2.74 25.16 21.76
C ARG A 12 -3.71 25.27 22.93
N ARG A 13 -4.83 26.00 22.78
CA ARG A 13 -5.85 26.14 23.82
C ARG A 13 -6.45 24.79 24.21
N THR A 14 -6.83 23.99 23.22
CA THR A 14 -7.38 22.65 23.45
C THR A 14 -6.39 21.77 24.19
N LEU A 15 -5.13 21.73 23.78
CA LEU A 15 -4.10 20.95 24.44
C LEU A 15 -3.86 21.38 25.90
N VAL A 16 -3.82 22.68 26.17
CA VAL A 16 -3.66 23.20 27.57
C VAL A 16 -4.84 22.80 28.42
N ILE A 17 -6.08 22.98 27.94
CA ILE A 17 -7.29 22.61 28.68
C ILE A 17 -7.29 21.10 28.96
N MET A 18 -7.06 20.28 27.94
CA MET A 18 -7.03 18.82 28.09
C MET A 18 -5.93 18.34 29.05
N SER A 19 -4.73 18.90 28.95
CA SER A 19 -3.61 18.53 29.82
C SER A 19 -3.87 18.90 31.28
N THR A 20 -4.45 20.10 31.51
CA THR A 20 -4.79 20.55 32.86
C THR A 20 -5.89 19.69 33.46
N LEU A 21 -6.94 19.42 32.70
CA LEU A 21 -8.06 18.56 33.15
C LEU A 21 -7.59 17.13 33.41
N LEU A 22 -6.81 16.54 32.51
CA LEU A 22 -6.28 15.19 32.70
C LEU A 22 -5.35 15.13 33.92
N GLY A 23 -4.44 16.10 34.08
CA GLY A 23 -3.54 16.18 35.20
C GLY A 23 -4.28 16.28 36.55
N SER A 24 -5.33 17.12 36.62
CA SER A 24 -6.16 17.24 37.85
C SER A 24 -6.92 15.95 38.15
N LEU A 25 -7.46 15.26 37.14
CA LEU A 25 -8.12 13.96 37.33
C LEU A 25 -7.15 12.89 37.81
N VAL A 26 -5.95 12.79 37.24
CA VAL A 26 -4.93 11.82 37.66
C VAL A 26 -4.51 12.08 39.08
N LEU A 27 -4.26 13.34 39.46
CA LEU A 27 -3.94 13.72 40.86
C LEU A 27 -5.07 13.37 41.82
N GLY A 28 -6.33 13.65 41.43
CA GLY A 28 -7.50 13.30 42.23
C GLY A 28 -7.63 11.79 42.45
N VAL A 29 -7.54 10.98 41.41
CA VAL A 29 -7.60 9.52 41.51
C VAL A 29 -6.43 8.98 42.36
N SER A 30 -5.20 9.51 42.18
CA SER A 30 -4.04 9.11 42.96
C SER A 30 -4.20 9.44 44.43
N TYR A 31 -4.75 10.62 44.74
CA TYR A 31 -5.02 11.02 46.12
C TYR A 31 -6.06 10.11 46.79
N PHE A 32 -7.17 9.82 46.10
CA PHE A 32 -8.18 8.92 46.66
C PHE A 32 -7.67 7.49 46.78
N ALA A 33 -6.94 6.98 45.80
CA ALA A 33 -6.32 5.66 45.85
C ALA A 33 -5.40 5.51 47.05
N HIS A 34 -4.58 6.55 47.37
CA HIS A 34 -3.72 6.57 48.53
C HIS A 34 -4.52 6.60 49.83
N LYS A 35 -5.60 7.40 49.89
CA LYS A 35 -6.44 7.52 51.09
C LYS A 35 -7.16 6.23 51.46
N ILE A 36 -7.61 5.44 50.47
CA ILE A 36 -8.33 4.19 50.74
C ILE A 36 -7.43 2.96 50.72
N TYR A 37 -6.12 3.15 50.57
CA TYR A 37 -5.13 2.07 50.45
C TYR A 37 -5.47 1.08 49.34
N ALA A 38 -5.95 1.58 48.19
CA ALA A 38 -6.28 0.74 47.04
C ALA A 38 -5.09 -0.07 46.61
N MET A 39 -5.25 -1.40 46.52
CA MET A 39 -4.20 -2.30 46.04
C MET A 39 -4.47 -2.79 44.64
N PRO A 40 -3.49 -2.81 43.74
CA PRO A 40 -3.63 -3.48 42.45
C PRO A 40 -3.68 -5.00 42.68
N TYR A 41 -4.70 -5.67 42.10
CA TYR A 41 -4.80 -7.12 42.12
C TYR A 41 -4.10 -7.70 40.89
N GLU A 42 -3.43 -8.85 41.03
CA GLU A 42 -2.76 -9.56 39.91
C GLU A 42 -3.74 -9.93 38.78
N SER A 43 -5.02 -10.22 39.15
CA SER A 43 -6.09 -10.47 38.15
C SER A 43 -6.55 -9.23 37.40
N GLY A 44 -6.07 -8.02 37.76
CA GLY A 44 -6.52 -6.74 37.21
C GLY A 44 -7.92 -6.31 37.64
N THR A 45 -8.64 -7.13 38.39
CA THR A 45 -9.99 -6.86 38.88
C THR A 45 -10.11 -7.13 40.39
N PRO A 46 -10.80 -6.27 41.14
CA PRO A 46 -11.42 -4.99 40.76
C PRO A 46 -10.38 -3.90 40.50
N THR A 47 -10.65 -3.05 39.50
CA THR A 47 -9.75 -1.92 39.16
C THR A 47 -9.68 -0.92 40.31
N VAL A 48 -8.59 -0.10 40.35
CA VAL A 48 -8.47 0.96 41.37
C VAL A 48 -9.65 1.91 41.38
N ILE A 49 -10.19 2.28 40.23
CA ILE A 49 -11.38 3.13 40.12
C ILE A 49 -12.62 2.43 40.72
N SER A 50 -12.76 1.12 40.48
CA SER A 50 -13.83 0.31 41.06
C SER A 50 -13.75 0.26 42.58
N GLN A 51 -12.55 0.09 43.14
CA GLN A 51 -12.31 0.08 44.58
C GLN A 51 -12.65 1.44 45.18
N ILE A 52 -12.21 2.55 44.57
CA ILE A 52 -12.54 3.92 45.01
C ILE A 52 -14.07 4.11 45.00
N ALA A 53 -14.74 3.77 43.91
CA ALA A 53 -16.17 3.92 43.75
C ALA A 53 -16.94 3.12 44.82
N LYS A 54 -16.57 1.86 45.07
CA LYS A 54 -17.21 1.00 46.05
C LYS A 54 -16.99 1.51 47.49
N THR A 55 -15.78 1.97 47.80
CA THR A 55 -15.46 2.47 49.14
C THR A 55 -16.17 3.78 49.47
N ILE A 56 -16.29 4.70 48.49
CA ILE A 56 -16.91 6.01 48.70
C ILE A 56 -18.47 5.92 48.71
N LEU A 57 -19.02 5.11 47.84
CA LEU A 57 -20.46 5.06 47.63
C LEU A 57 -21.21 4.06 48.53
N GLY A 58 -20.48 3.13 49.19
CA GLY A 58 -21.03 2.12 50.06
C GLY A 58 -21.86 1.04 49.37
N ASP A 59 -22.36 0.09 50.16
CA ASP A 59 -23.11 -1.09 49.65
C ASP A 59 -24.67 -0.87 49.59
N GLY A 60 -25.14 0.36 49.78
CA GLY A 60 -26.56 0.69 49.67
C GLY A 60 -27.08 0.64 48.23
N ALA A 61 -28.41 0.58 48.05
CA ALA A 61 -29.05 0.53 46.73
C ALA A 61 -28.60 1.68 45.81
N PHE A 62 -28.45 2.88 46.37
CA PHE A 62 -27.93 4.07 45.64
C PHE A 62 -26.46 3.90 45.26
N GLY A 63 -25.62 3.39 46.19
CA GLY A 63 -24.20 3.13 45.95
C GLY A 63 -23.99 2.10 44.85
N SER A 64 -24.74 1.00 44.87
CA SER A 64 -24.69 -0.04 43.84
C SER A 64 -25.14 0.45 42.48
N ALA A 65 -26.20 1.26 42.37
CA ALA A 65 -26.63 1.85 41.10
C ALA A 65 -25.56 2.78 40.50
N PHE A 66 -24.98 3.64 41.36
CA PHE A 66 -23.93 4.56 40.89
C PHE A 66 -22.65 3.83 40.52
N PHE A 67 -22.29 2.75 41.20
CA PHE A 67 -21.17 1.88 40.84
C PHE A 67 -21.32 1.31 39.42
N ILE A 68 -22.55 0.83 39.08
CA ILE A 68 -22.87 0.34 37.74
C ILE A 68 -22.65 1.46 36.70
N VAL A 69 -23.10 2.69 36.99
CA VAL A 69 -22.90 3.86 36.10
C VAL A 69 -21.43 4.14 35.88
N VAL A 70 -20.59 4.09 36.94
CA VAL A 70 -19.13 4.27 36.82
C VAL A 70 -18.52 3.18 35.96
N GLN A 71 -18.91 1.91 36.13
CA GLN A 71 -18.43 0.81 35.30
C GLN A 71 -18.85 0.96 33.83
N ALA A 72 -20.09 1.33 33.58
CA ALA A 72 -20.58 1.58 32.24
C ALA A 72 -19.82 2.76 31.58
N ALA A 73 -19.57 3.84 32.33
CA ALA A 73 -18.82 4.99 31.84
C ALA A 73 -17.37 4.62 31.49
N THR A 74 -16.69 3.83 32.34
CA THR A 74 -15.32 3.35 32.04
C THR A 74 -15.28 2.45 30.82
N MET A 75 -16.25 1.58 30.64
CA MET A 75 -16.39 0.73 29.45
C MET A 75 -16.60 1.57 28.18
N LEU A 76 -17.48 2.57 28.24
CA LEU A 76 -17.74 3.47 27.12
C LEU A 76 -16.51 4.29 26.72
N ILE A 77 -15.71 4.76 27.70
CA ILE A 77 -14.47 5.48 27.41
C ILE A 77 -13.45 4.58 26.70
N LEU A 78 -13.30 3.33 27.14
CA LEU A 78 -12.39 2.38 26.47
C LEU A 78 -12.86 2.06 25.05
N PHE A 79 -14.16 1.87 24.86
CA PHE A 79 -14.74 1.65 23.53
C PHE A 79 -14.54 2.87 22.60
N ALA A 80 -14.79 4.09 23.12
CA ALA A 80 -14.53 5.33 22.37
C ALA A 80 -13.06 5.49 22.00
N GLY A 81 -12.14 5.13 22.90
CA GLY A 81 -10.70 5.11 22.64
C GLY A 81 -10.32 4.17 21.51
N ALA A 82 -10.86 2.95 21.53
CA ALA A 82 -10.66 1.98 20.46
C ALA A 82 -11.16 2.52 19.11
N ASN A 83 -12.39 3.07 19.06
CA ASN A 83 -12.96 3.66 17.85
C ASN A 83 -12.12 4.82 17.29
N THR A 84 -11.57 5.66 18.17
CA THR A 84 -10.68 6.77 17.78
C THR A 84 -9.41 6.25 17.12
N THR A 85 -8.84 5.16 17.61
CA THR A 85 -7.65 4.52 17.05
C THR A 85 -7.93 4.02 15.63
N TYR A 86 -9.09 3.41 15.37
CA TYR A 86 -9.50 2.97 14.03
C TYR A 86 -9.69 4.12 13.04
N SER A 87 -9.95 5.32 13.52
CA SER A 87 -10.03 6.52 12.67
C SER A 87 -8.66 7.16 12.41
N ALA A 88 -7.82 7.26 13.44
CA ALA A 88 -6.54 7.97 13.37
C ALA A 88 -5.40 7.13 12.76
N PHE A 89 -5.29 5.85 13.11
CA PHE A 89 -4.19 4.99 12.68
C PHE A 89 -4.08 4.82 11.16
N PRO A 90 -5.18 4.56 10.40
CA PRO A 90 -5.09 4.45 8.95
C PRO A 90 -4.60 5.72 8.27
N LEU A 91 -4.95 6.88 8.81
CA LEU A 91 -4.48 8.17 8.32
C LEU A 91 -2.97 8.35 8.57
N LEU A 92 -2.50 8.00 9.77
CA LEU A 92 -1.08 8.03 10.12
C LEU A 92 -0.27 7.09 9.21
N VAL A 93 -0.73 5.87 9.04
CA VAL A 93 -0.09 4.87 8.15
C VAL A 93 -0.02 5.38 6.71
N ASN A 94 -1.06 6.06 6.23
CA ASN A 94 -1.05 6.67 4.90
C ASN A 94 0.05 7.74 4.78
N PHE A 95 0.21 8.62 5.77
CA PHE A 95 1.30 9.62 5.75
C PHE A 95 2.67 8.96 5.72
N VAL A 96 2.91 7.98 6.60
CA VAL A 96 4.19 7.27 6.67
C VAL A 96 4.47 6.49 5.38
N ALA A 97 3.44 5.92 4.74
CA ALA A 97 3.57 5.24 3.45
C ALA A 97 3.82 6.23 2.29
N THR A 98 3.21 7.43 2.33
CA THR A 98 3.45 8.49 1.34
C THR A 98 4.90 9.00 1.41
N ASP A 99 5.48 9.02 2.61
CA ASP A 99 6.89 9.39 2.83
C ASP A 99 7.87 8.25 2.48
N GLY A 100 7.37 7.09 1.99
CA GLY A 100 8.19 5.97 1.52
C GLY A 100 8.70 5.00 2.59
N TYR A 101 8.29 5.16 3.86
CA TYR A 101 8.68 4.26 4.95
C TYR A 101 7.85 2.97 5.02
N LEU A 102 6.69 2.95 4.37
CA LEU A 102 5.78 1.80 4.32
C LEU A 102 5.39 1.46 2.87
N PRO A 103 4.93 0.22 2.62
CA PRO A 103 4.55 -0.19 1.28
C PRO A 103 3.43 0.66 0.68
N ASN A 104 3.54 1.01 -0.60
CA ASN A 104 2.60 1.87 -1.33
C ASN A 104 1.15 1.36 -1.38
N TRP A 105 0.90 0.04 -1.15
CA TRP A 105 -0.48 -0.46 -1.12
C TRP A 105 -1.29 0.11 0.06
N LEU A 106 -0.63 0.64 1.10
CA LEU A 106 -1.27 1.29 2.24
C LEU A 106 -1.78 2.70 1.93
N THR A 107 -1.30 3.34 0.86
CA THR A 107 -1.80 4.65 0.40
C THR A 107 -3.08 4.55 -0.41
N LYS A 108 -3.42 3.33 -0.91
CA LYS A 108 -4.59 3.12 -1.75
C LYS A 108 -5.89 3.27 -0.95
N ARG A 109 -6.77 4.15 -1.42
CA ARG A 109 -8.12 4.31 -0.87
C ARG A 109 -9.05 3.25 -1.44
N GLY A 110 -9.87 2.64 -0.58
CA GLY A 110 -10.92 1.73 -1.00
C GLY A 110 -12.12 2.46 -1.64
N HIS A 111 -13.11 1.70 -2.12
CA HIS A 111 -14.31 2.22 -2.80
C HIS A 111 -15.08 3.28 -1.99
N ARG A 112 -15.00 3.27 -0.66
CA ARG A 112 -15.67 4.22 0.24
C ARG A 112 -14.75 5.37 0.69
N LEU A 113 -13.69 5.67 -0.07
CA LEU A 113 -12.69 6.71 0.22
C LEU A 113 -11.95 6.53 1.56
N ASN A 114 -12.07 5.38 2.19
CA ASN A 114 -11.39 5.05 3.44
C ASN A 114 -10.13 4.21 3.20
N PHE A 115 -9.15 4.31 4.09
CA PHE A 115 -7.91 3.52 4.03
C PHE A 115 -8.14 2.10 4.58
N SER A 116 -8.91 1.28 3.85
CA SER A 116 -9.30 -0.06 4.28
C SER A 116 -8.12 -0.95 4.65
N ASN A 117 -7.00 -0.83 3.91
CA ASN A 117 -5.79 -1.62 4.17
C ASN A 117 -5.15 -1.27 5.53
N GLY A 118 -5.18 0.01 5.92
CA GLY A 118 -4.71 0.45 7.23
C GLY A 118 -5.59 -0.10 8.38
N ILE A 119 -6.90 -0.16 8.17
CA ILE A 119 -7.83 -0.76 9.14
C ILE A 119 -7.57 -2.26 9.30
N LEU A 120 -7.41 -2.99 8.18
CA LEU A 120 -7.10 -4.42 8.21
C LEU A 120 -5.75 -4.71 8.88
N LEU A 121 -4.74 -3.90 8.63
CA LEU A 121 -3.44 -4.00 9.28
C LEU A 121 -3.56 -3.81 10.80
N LEU A 122 -4.28 -2.78 11.24
CA LEU A 122 -4.51 -2.52 12.66
C LEU A 122 -5.26 -3.68 13.32
N THR A 123 -6.35 -4.14 12.68
CA THR A 123 -7.16 -5.24 13.20
C THR A 123 -6.35 -6.53 13.33
N GLY A 124 -5.56 -6.85 12.30
CA GLY A 124 -4.68 -8.02 12.31
C GLY A 124 -3.62 -7.94 13.41
N ALA A 125 -2.95 -6.79 13.55
CA ALA A 125 -1.96 -6.57 14.60
C ALA A 125 -2.57 -6.65 16.01
N ALA A 126 -3.76 -6.04 16.21
CA ALA A 126 -4.46 -6.10 17.47
C ALA A 126 -4.88 -7.53 17.84
N MET A 127 -5.40 -8.29 16.86
CA MET A 127 -5.79 -9.68 17.06
C MET A 127 -4.57 -10.55 17.44
N VAL A 128 -3.44 -10.40 16.75
CA VAL A 128 -2.20 -11.10 17.07
C VAL A 128 -1.73 -10.76 18.50
N LEU A 129 -1.75 -9.49 18.88
CA LEU A 129 -1.38 -9.07 20.23
C LEU A 129 -2.28 -9.70 21.29
N VAL A 130 -3.60 -9.69 21.11
CA VAL A 130 -4.56 -10.28 22.06
C VAL A 130 -4.34 -11.79 22.18
N LEU A 131 -4.06 -12.48 21.08
CA LEU A 131 -3.77 -13.92 21.10
C LEU A 131 -2.45 -14.24 21.82
N ILE A 132 -1.38 -13.50 21.55
CA ILE A 132 -0.06 -13.70 22.19
C ILE A 132 -0.13 -13.43 23.68
N THR A 133 -0.81 -12.36 24.09
CA THR A 133 -0.95 -11.99 25.50
C THR A 133 -2.03 -12.77 26.24
N ARG A 134 -2.76 -13.65 25.52
CA ARG A 134 -3.94 -14.36 26.07
C ARG A 134 -4.93 -13.41 26.73
N ALA A 135 -5.15 -12.24 26.14
CA ALA A 135 -5.97 -11.15 26.65
C ALA A 135 -5.60 -10.64 28.06
N SER A 136 -4.36 -10.83 28.49
CA SER A 136 -3.89 -10.30 29.76
C SER A 136 -3.78 -8.78 29.69
N VAL A 137 -4.57 -8.09 30.52
CA VAL A 137 -4.58 -6.62 30.59
C VAL A 137 -3.22 -6.09 31.05
N GLU A 138 -2.55 -6.79 31.97
CA GLU A 138 -1.26 -6.38 32.52
C GLU A 138 -0.17 -6.31 31.43
N HIS A 139 -0.07 -7.34 30.57
CA HIS A 139 0.85 -7.34 29.43
C HIS A 139 0.50 -6.26 28.40
N LEU A 140 -0.80 -6.10 28.08
CA LEU A 140 -1.24 -5.10 27.12
C LEU A 140 -0.94 -3.67 27.57
N VAL A 141 -1.13 -3.37 28.87
CA VAL A 141 -0.80 -2.06 29.46
C VAL A 141 0.70 -1.80 29.41
N ALA A 142 1.53 -2.82 29.68
CA ALA A 142 2.99 -2.68 29.59
C ALA A 142 3.43 -2.35 28.14
N TYR A 143 2.89 -3.02 27.13
CA TYR A 143 3.18 -2.72 25.71
C TYR A 143 2.71 -1.32 25.32
N TYR A 144 1.49 -0.95 25.74
CA TYR A 144 0.95 0.38 25.51
C TYR A 144 1.84 1.47 26.12
N ALA A 145 2.21 1.34 27.39
CA ALA A 145 3.05 2.33 28.05
C ALA A 145 4.41 2.50 27.37
N LEU A 146 5.09 1.38 27.05
CA LEU A 146 6.36 1.43 26.31
C LEU A 146 6.20 2.10 24.94
N GLY A 147 5.18 1.76 24.19
CA GLY A 147 4.92 2.36 22.86
C GLY A 147 4.70 3.87 22.96
N VAL A 148 3.84 4.32 23.88
CA VAL A 148 3.49 5.74 24.06
C VAL A 148 4.71 6.54 24.52
N PHE A 149 5.43 6.08 25.55
CA PHE A 149 6.59 6.82 26.06
C PHE A 149 7.76 6.80 25.08
N THR A 150 7.91 5.73 24.27
CA THR A 150 8.88 5.73 23.16
C THR A 150 8.51 6.79 22.12
N ALA A 151 7.23 6.92 21.75
CA ALA A 151 6.77 7.94 20.83
C ALA A 151 6.98 9.36 21.39
N PHE A 152 6.71 9.58 22.68
CA PHE A 152 6.98 10.86 23.35
C PHE A 152 8.48 11.19 23.41
N THR A 153 9.32 10.19 23.65
CA THR A 153 10.78 10.36 23.61
C THR A 153 11.25 10.82 22.24
N LEU A 154 10.83 10.11 21.18
CA LEU A 154 11.20 10.45 19.80
C LEU A 154 10.67 11.82 19.39
N SER A 155 9.43 12.13 19.75
CA SER A 155 8.82 13.44 19.46
C SER A 155 9.52 14.56 20.22
N GLY A 156 9.78 14.40 21.52
CA GLY A 156 10.45 15.41 22.35
C GLY A 156 11.87 15.70 21.87
N LEU A 157 12.68 14.65 21.64
CA LEU A 157 14.04 14.79 21.14
C LEU A 157 14.06 15.31 19.68
N GLY A 158 13.14 14.85 18.85
CA GLY A 158 12.99 15.33 17.48
C GLY A 158 12.67 16.83 17.41
N MET A 159 11.72 17.29 18.22
CA MET A 159 11.37 18.72 18.32
C MET A 159 12.48 19.57 18.96
N ALA A 160 13.24 19.03 19.90
CA ALA A 160 14.43 19.69 20.43
C ALA A 160 15.49 19.88 19.32
N LYS A 161 15.76 18.85 18.52
CA LYS A 161 16.66 18.94 17.36
C LYS A 161 16.14 19.94 16.33
N HIS A 162 14.84 19.92 16.01
CA HIS A 162 14.23 20.87 15.09
C HIS A 162 14.41 22.31 15.54
N ALA A 163 14.20 22.59 16.85
CA ALA A 163 14.40 23.93 17.43
C ALA A 163 15.83 24.44 17.28
N THR A 164 16.85 23.57 17.37
CA THR A 164 18.27 23.95 17.18
C THR A 164 18.62 24.16 15.71
N THR A 165 17.98 23.42 14.80
CA THR A 165 18.28 23.48 13.37
C THR A 165 17.68 24.73 12.72
N HIS A 166 16.41 25.05 13.03
CA HIS A 166 15.69 26.16 12.38
C HIS A 166 15.77 27.48 13.16
N LYS A 167 16.07 27.44 14.47
CA LYS A 167 16.26 28.63 15.35
C LYS A 167 15.15 29.68 15.28
N GLU A 168 13.90 29.26 15.09
CA GLU A 168 12.74 30.13 14.98
C GLU A 168 12.21 30.58 16.35
N GLY A 169 12.02 31.87 16.51
CA GLY A 169 11.44 32.49 17.72
C GLY A 169 12.22 32.10 18.99
N ALA A 170 11.52 31.81 20.09
CA ALA A 170 12.14 31.42 21.36
C ALA A 170 12.75 29.99 21.33
N TRP A 171 13.62 29.70 20.37
CA TRP A 171 14.18 28.37 20.12
C TRP A 171 14.86 27.73 21.34
N LYS A 172 15.55 28.53 22.17
CA LYS A 172 16.20 28.04 23.40
C LYS A 172 15.18 27.48 24.39
N VAL A 173 14.05 28.17 24.57
CA VAL A 173 12.97 27.70 25.44
C VAL A 173 12.31 26.46 24.87
N LYS A 174 12.04 26.45 23.57
CA LYS A 174 11.51 25.27 22.88
C LYS A 174 12.45 24.06 23.00
N PHE A 175 13.77 24.28 22.86
CA PHE A 175 14.78 23.24 23.04
C PHE A 175 14.77 22.66 24.45
N VAL A 176 14.77 23.53 25.50
CA VAL A 176 14.79 23.06 26.88
C VAL A 176 13.50 22.29 27.21
N ILE A 177 12.33 22.83 26.87
CA ILE A 177 11.07 22.19 27.21
C ILE A 177 10.94 20.82 26.49
N ASN A 178 11.19 20.79 25.18
CA ASN A 178 11.07 19.57 24.41
C ASN A 178 12.17 18.54 24.77
N GLY A 179 13.39 19.01 25.00
CA GLY A 179 14.49 18.16 25.44
C GLY A 179 14.25 17.53 26.81
N LEU A 180 13.77 18.33 27.79
CA LEU A 180 13.41 17.82 29.09
C LEU A 180 12.25 16.82 29.02
N SER A 181 11.21 17.14 28.27
CA SER A 181 10.10 16.21 28.03
C SER A 181 10.57 14.89 27.42
N GLY A 182 11.42 14.95 26.39
CA GLY A 182 11.99 13.76 25.77
C GLY A 182 12.86 12.95 26.74
N LEU A 183 13.66 13.62 27.57
CA LEU A 183 14.53 12.97 28.57
C LEU A 183 13.71 12.27 29.68
N ILE A 184 12.68 12.94 30.21
CA ILE A 184 11.77 12.35 31.21
C ILE A 184 11.06 11.13 30.59
N SER A 185 10.57 11.24 29.36
CA SER A 185 9.92 10.12 28.67
C SER A 185 10.88 8.95 28.45
N LEU A 186 12.14 9.23 28.10
CA LEU A 186 13.18 8.20 27.95
C LEU A 186 13.45 7.49 29.28
N LEU A 187 13.54 8.25 30.40
CA LEU A 187 13.71 7.67 31.72
C LEU A 187 12.56 6.72 32.06
N VAL A 188 11.32 7.10 31.76
CA VAL A 188 10.15 6.24 31.95
C VAL A 188 10.24 4.98 31.09
N VAL A 189 10.64 5.10 29.80
CA VAL A 189 10.86 3.93 28.93
C VAL A 189 11.88 2.97 29.53
N LEU A 190 13.01 3.49 30.03
CA LEU A 190 14.04 2.65 30.64
C LEU A 190 13.54 1.95 31.92
N ILE A 191 12.78 2.65 32.76
CA ILE A 191 12.18 2.06 33.96
C ILE A 191 11.23 0.93 33.56
N PHE A 192 10.29 1.17 32.62
CA PHE A 192 9.36 0.14 32.16
C PHE A 192 10.06 -1.03 31.48
N ALA A 193 11.08 -0.75 30.65
CA ALA A 193 11.86 -1.79 29.99
C ALA A 193 12.55 -2.73 30.99
N VAL A 194 13.05 -2.21 32.10
CA VAL A 194 13.72 -3.02 33.16
C VAL A 194 12.70 -3.72 34.05
N VAL A 195 11.73 -2.95 34.60
CA VAL A 195 10.79 -3.48 35.61
C VAL A 195 9.81 -4.49 35.01
N LYS A 196 9.35 -4.25 33.77
CA LYS A 196 8.39 -5.10 33.08
C LYS A 196 9.02 -6.03 32.05
N PHE A 197 10.35 -6.20 32.06
CA PHE A 197 11.07 -7.03 31.11
C PHE A 197 10.50 -8.46 31.04
N ASN A 198 10.37 -9.10 32.18
CA ASN A 198 9.85 -10.47 32.29
C ASN A 198 8.35 -10.58 31.98
N GLN A 199 7.62 -9.47 32.03
CA GLN A 199 6.18 -9.39 31.68
C GLN A 199 5.95 -9.10 30.20
N GLY A 200 6.97 -9.24 29.36
CA GLY A 200 6.86 -9.12 27.91
C GLY A 200 7.40 -7.80 27.33
N ALA A 201 7.87 -6.85 28.15
CA ALA A 201 8.41 -5.58 27.65
C ALA A 201 9.56 -5.75 26.66
N TRP A 202 10.33 -6.85 26.76
CA TRP A 202 11.40 -7.21 25.84
C TRP A 202 10.94 -7.28 24.37
N VAL A 203 9.66 -7.67 24.14
CA VAL A 203 9.09 -7.75 22.78
C VAL A 203 9.12 -6.37 22.11
N VAL A 204 8.68 -5.32 22.83
CA VAL A 204 8.68 -3.95 22.30
C VAL A 204 10.10 -3.45 22.08
N VAL A 205 11.00 -3.74 23.03
CA VAL A 205 12.43 -3.33 22.95
C VAL A 205 13.12 -3.94 21.72
N VAL A 206 12.81 -5.19 21.37
CA VAL A 206 13.38 -5.86 20.20
C VAL A 206 12.66 -5.46 18.92
N MET A 207 11.32 -5.39 18.94
CA MET A 207 10.53 -5.09 17.74
C MET A 207 10.72 -3.66 17.25
N THR A 208 10.90 -2.68 18.14
CA THR A 208 11.07 -1.27 17.74
C THR A 208 12.28 -1.06 16.83
N PRO A 209 13.53 -1.45 17.19
CA PRO A 209 14.66 -1.29 16.28
C PRO A 209 14.53 -2.14 15.00
N PHE A 210 13.91 -3.32 15.07
CA PHE A 210 13.65 -4.14 13.90
C PHE A 210 12.70 -3.43 12.91
N LEU A 211 11.61 -2.85 13.39
CA LEU A 211 10.68 -2.08 12.57
C LEU A 211 11.34 -0.82 11.97
N VAL A 212 12.13 -0.09 12.78
CA VAL A 212 12.87 1.07 12.28
C VAL A 212 13.84 0.66 11.17
N MET A 213 14.57 -0.45 11.33
CA MET A 213 15.47 -0.97 10.31
C MET A 213 14.72 -1.36 9.03
N ALA A 214 13.56 -2.02 9.17
CA ALA A 214 12.73 -2.40 8.04
C ALA A 214 12.21 -1.16 7.27
N PHE A 215 11.76 -0.13 8.00
CA PHE A 215 11.29 1.12 7.39
C PHE A 215 12.42 1.87 6.67
N LEU A 216 13.60 1.95 7.27
CA LEU A 216 14.75 2.59 6.63
C LEU A 216 15.23 1.83 5.38
N ARG A 217 15.22 0.50 5.40
CA ARG A 217 15.52 -0.31 4.22
C ARG A 217 14.54 -0.04 3.09
N LEU A 218 13.25 0.02 3.40
CA LEU A 218 12.22 0.28 2.41
C LEU A 218 12.35 1.69 1.82
N LEU A 219 12.60 2.69 2.66
CA LEU A 219 12.87 4.07 2.22
C LEU A 219 14.07 4.13 1.27
N ASN A 220 15.19 3.48 1.63
CA ASN A 220 16.38 3.46 0.80
C ASN A 220 16.10 2.81 -0.56
N GLN A 221 15.38 1.68 -0.58
CA GLN A 221 15.00 1.01 -1.81
C GLN A 221 14.16 1.91 -2.73
N TYR A 222 13.12 2.58 -2.21
CA TYR A 222 12.32 3.52 -3.00
C TYR A 222 13.11 4.73 -3.48
N THR A 223 14.03 5.22 -2.65
CA THR A 223 14.87 6.38 -3.01
C THR A 223 15.86 6.01 -4.12
N GLU A 224 16.45 4.83 -4.08
CA GLU A 224 17.35 4.32 -5.12
C GLU A 224 16.61 4.07 -6.44
N GLU A 225 15.40 3.48 -6.35
CA GLU A 225 14.53 3.30 -7.52
C GLU A 225 14.18 4.64 -8.18
N GLN A 226 13.76 5.63 -7.40
CA GLN A 226 13.46 6.97 -7.92
C GLN A 226 14.69 7.66 -8.52
N ARG A 227 15.86 7.51 -7.90
CA ARG A 227 17.12 8.05 -8.46
C ARG A 227 17.45 7.41 -9.79
N ALA A 228 17.39 6.08 -9.87
CA ALA A 228 17.67 5.35 -11.11
C ALA A 228 16.73 5.79 -12.24
N LEU A 229 15.44 5.90 -11.97
CA LEU A 229 14.45 6.34 -12.95
C LEU A 229 14.66 7.81 -13.38
N ASN A 230 15.00 8.69 -12.46
CA ASN A 230 15.24 10.11 -12.77
C ASN A 230 16.55 10.34 -13.58
N ILE A 231 17.61 9.59 -13.28
CA ILE A 231 18.86 9.65 -14.05
C ILE A 231 18.60 9.22 -15.49
N THR A 232 17.83 8.16 -15.69
CA THR A 232 17.49 7.65 -17.02
C THR A 232 16.71 8.68 -17.84
N VAL A 233 15.75 9.39 -17.23
CA VAL A 233 14.97 10.45 -17.91
C VAL A 233 15.85 11.65 -18.29
N GLN A 234 16.80 12.03 -17.45
CA GLN A 234 17.71 13.15 -17.74
C GLN A 234 18.78 12.80 -18.79
N SER A 235 19.21 11.54 -18.84
CA SER A 235 20.24 11.06 -19.76
C SER A 235 19.69 10.54 -21.08
N SER A 236 18.46 10.06 -21.12
CA SER A 236 17.80 9.64 -22.35
C SER A 236 17.30 10.85 -23.12
N ARG A 237 18.14 11.45 -23.95
CA ARG A 237 17.63 12.02 -25.20
C ARG A 237 16.91 10.87 -25.89
N ALA A 238 15.60 10.99 -26.08
CA ALA A 238 14.81 10.04 -26.85
C ALA A 238 15.42 9.95 -28.26
N THR A 239 16.37 9.07 -28.40
CA THR A 239 16.96 8.76 -29.70
C THR A 239 15.87 7.97 -30.41
N SER A 240 15.18 8.63 -31.33
CA SER A 240 14.23 7.96 -32.20
C SER A 240 15.01 6.85 -32.90
N MET A 241 14.69 5.59 -32.55
CA MET A 241 15.26 4.44 -33.26
C MET A 241 14.73 4.47 -34.69
N THR A 242 15.63 4.22 -35.63
CA THR A 242 15.32 4.36 -37.08
C THR A 242 14.47 3.20 -37.57
N ARG A 243 14.45 2.10 -36.85
CA ARG A 243 13.77 0.85 -37.25
C ARG A 243 13.00 0.24 -36.09
N HIS A 244 11.70 0.20 -36.21
CA HIS A 244 10.78 -0.46 -35.29
C HIS A 244 10.25 -1.75 -35.90
N ASP A 245 10.64 -2.88 -35.34
CA ASP A 245 10.19 -4.20 -35.77
C ASP A 245 9.22 -4.76 -34.71
N VAL A 246 8.16 -5.44 -35.15
CA VAL A 246 7.16 -6.03 -34.27
C VAL A 246 7.07 -7.52 -34.55
N THR A 247 7.18 -8.32 -33.50
CA THR A 247 7.04 -9.76 -33.57
C THR A 247 5.91 -10.22 -32.66
N VAL A 248 4.97 -11.00 -33.20
CA VAL A 248 3.87 -11.60 -32.44
C VAL A 248 4.27 -13.02 -32.04
N LEU A 249 4.36 -13.30 -30.75
CA LEU A 249 4.62 -14.64 -30.23
C LEU A 249 3.30 -15.41 -30.17
N ILE A 250 3.19 -16.52 -30.90
CA ILE A 250 1.95 -17.27 -31.00
C ILE A 250 2.12 -18.70 -30.48
N ASP A 251 1.10 -19.17 -29.78
CA ASP A 251 0.99 -20.56 -29.33
C ASP A 251 0.00 -21.35 -30.22
N ASN A 252 -1.13 -20.74 -30.53
CA ASN A 252 -2.18 -21.33 -31.36
C ASN A 252 -2.74 -20.32 -32.34
N PHE A 253 -3.35 -20.81 -33.42
CA PHE A 253 -4.05 -19.98 -34.39
C PHE A 253 -5.50 -19.77 -33.94
N ASP A 254 -5.78 -18.66 -33.26
CA ASP A 254 -7.09 -18.31 -32.73
C ASP A 254 -7.39 -16.80 -32.84
N LEU A 255 -8.56 -16.39 -32.36
CA LEU A 255 -8.99 -14.99 -32.38
C LEU A 255 -8.08 -14.06 -31.59
N ALA A 256 -7.39 -14.56 -30.54
CA ALA A 256 -6.43 -13.76 -29.78
C ALA A 256 -5.19 -13.45 -30.64
N THR A 257 -4.72 -14.43 -31.41
CA THR A 257 -3.63 -14.29 -32.38
C THR A 257 -3.99 -13.30 -33.49
N ILE A 258 -5.17 -13.43 -34.07
CA ILE A 258 -5.66 -12.49 -35.14
C ILE A 258 -5.80 -11.07 -34.56
N GLY A 259 -6.30 -10.94 -33.32
CA GLY A 259 -6.39 -9.68 -32.63
C GLY A 259 -5.03 -9.03 -32.40
N ALA A 260 -4.04 -9.82 -32.02
CA ALA A 260 -2.66 -9.35 -31.83
C ALA A 260 -2.01 -8.91 -33.16
N ILE A 261 -2.22 -9.63 -34.26
CA ILE A 261 -1.74 -9.24 -35.60
C ILE A 261 -2.37 -7.92 -36.03
N ARG A 262 -3.69 -7.77 -35.86
CA ARG A 262 -4.36 -6.50 -36.15
C ARG A 262 -3.80 -5.34 -35.33
N TYR A 263 -3.53 -5.55 -34.07
CA TYR A 263 -2.89 -4.55 -33.23
C TYR A 263 -1.44 -4.28 -33.67
N ALA A 264 -0.68 -5.32 -34.01
CA ALA A 264 0.68 -5.19 -34.53
C ALA A 264 0.73 -4.31 -35.80
N ARG A 265 -0.21 -4.48 -36.71
CA ARG A 265 -0.32 -3.61 -37.92
C ARG A 265 -0.62 -2.15 -37.56
N SER A 266 -1.41 -1.91 -36.51
CA SER A 266 -1.72 -0.54 -36.09
C SER A 266 -0.51 0.22 -35.53
N LEU A 267 0.55 -0.49 -35.11
CA LEU A 267 1.82 0.09 -34.70
C LEU A 267 2.69 0.55 -35.87
N ASN A 268 2.27 0.25 -37.11
CA ASN A 268 2.96 0.60 -38.34
C ASN A 268 4.46 0.23 -38.36
N PRO A 269 4.83 -1.01 -38.02
CA PRO A 269 6.22 -1.43 -37.92
C PRO A 269 6.88 -1.48 -39.29
N ARG A 270 8.22 -1.39 -39.32
CA ARG A 270 8.96 -1.60 -40.56
C ARG A 270 8.93 -3.08 -41.00
N ASN A 271 9.09 -3.99 -40.01
CA ASN A 271 8.91 -5.41 -40.22
C ASN A 271 7.91 -5.95 -39.21
N LEU A 272 6.96 -6.76 -39.69
CA LEU A 272 6.01 -7.52 -38.89
C LEU A 272 6.24 -8.99 -39.13
N SER A 273 6.46 -9.77 -38.07
CA SER A 273 6.64 -11.22 -38.13
C SER A 273 5.85 -11.90 -36.99
N ALA A 274 5.64 -13.18 -37.14
CA ALA A 274 5.10 -14.04 -36.09
C ALA A 274 6.12 -15.15 -35.79
N VAL A 275 6.25 -15.52 -34.51
CA VAL A 275 7.14 -16.57 -34.04
C VAL A 275 6.36 -17.59 -33.25
N HIS A 276 6.60 -18.86 -33.53
CA HIS A 276 6.11 -20.00 -32.72
C HIS A 276 7.28 -20.83 -32.22
N PHE A 277 7.34 -21.04 -30.90
CA PHE A 277 8.34 -21.93 -30.30
C PHE A 277 7.84 -23.38 -30.33
N VAL A 278 8.50 -24.21 -31.11
CA VAL A 278 8.10 -25.59 -31.35
C VAL A 278 8.45 -26.46 -30.13
N ILE A 279 7.41 -26.93 -29.45
CA ILE A 279 7.49 -27.92 -28.37
C ILE A 279 7.00 -29.29 -28.86
N ASP A 280 6.07 -29.27 -29.82
CA ASP A 280 5.42 -30.43 -30.43
C ASP A 280 5.34 -30.22 -31.92
N ASP A 281 6.02 -31.07 -32.70
CA ASP A 281 6.14 -30.97 -34.14
C ASP A 281 4.77 -31.08 -34.84
N ARG A 282 3.84 -31.89 -34.33
CA ARG A 282 2.50 -32.05 -34.93
C ARG A 282 1.68 -30.78 -34.82
N ARG A 283 1.78 -30.11 -33.66
CA ARG A 283 1.10 -28.82 -33.45
C ARG A 283 1.67 -27.72 -34.33
N ALA A 284 3.00 -27.67 -34.45
CA ALA A 284 3.69 -26.68 -35.27
C ALA A 284 3.31 -26.87 -36.76
N GLU A 285 3.21 -28.12 -37.22
CA GLU A 285 2.78 -28.41 -38.61
C GLU A 285 1.34 -28.02 -38.85
N MET A 286 0.41 -28.31 -37.95
CA MET A 286 -0.98 -27.86 -38.04
C MET A 286 -1.09 -26.33 -38.04
N LEU A 287 -0.41 -25.66 -37.16
CA LEU A 287 -0.34 -24.21 -37.05
C LEU A 287 0.15 -23.60 -38.37
N SER A 288 1.24 -24.10 -38.94
CA SER A 288 1.81 -23.63 -40.18
C SER A 288 0.83 -23.80 -41.36
N LYS A 289 0.11 -24.93 -41.43
CA LYS A 289 -0.92 -25.17 -42.44
C LYS A 289 -2.12 -24.23 -42.33
N GLU A 290 -2.58 -23.97 -41.11
CA GLU A 290 -3.68 -23.03 -40.86
C GLU A 290 -3.26 -21.59 -41.14
N TRP A 291 -2.03 -21.22 -40.76
CA TRP A 291 -1.44 -19.89 -41.03
C TRP A 291 -1.42 -19.61 -42.54
N ALA A 292 -0.89 -20.55 -43.33
CA ALA A 292 -0.76 -20.38 -44.76
C ALA A 292 -2.11 -20.30 -45.55
N LYS A 293 -3.19 -20.81 -44.95
CA LYS A 293 -4.53 -20.78 -45.55
C LYS A 293 -5.30 -19.48 -45.27
N ASN A 294 -4.85 -18.71 -44.28
CA ASN A 294 -5.61 -17.55 -43.82
C ASN A 294 -5.10 -16.26 -44.48
N GLU A 295 -5.97 -15.61 -45.25
CA GLU A 295 -5.67 -14.35 -45.95
C GLU A 295 -5.24 -13.22 -44.96
N ALA A 296 -5.77 -13.24 -43.73
CA ALA A 296 -5.40 -12.25 -42.71
C ALA A 296 -3.91 -12.32 -42.25
N CYS A 297 -3.23 -13.41 -42.54
CA CYS A 297 -1.82 -13.63 -42.17
C CYS A 297 -0.87 -13.70 -43.37
N ALA A 298 -1.40 -13.54 -44.61
CA ALA A 298 -0.63 -13.75 -45.85
C ALA A 298 0.62 -12.82 -45.95
N ASP A 299 0.57 -11.64 -45.36
CA ASP A 299 1.63 -10.64 -45.36
C ASP A 299 2.55 -10.75 -44.12
N VAL A 300 2.29 -11.68 -43.20
CA VAL A 300 3.05 -11.84 -41.94
C VAL A 300 3.79 -13.17 -41.99
N PRO A 301 5.13 -13.17 -42.15
CA PRO A 301 5.91 -14.40 -42.13
C PRO A 301 5.86 -15.05 -40.74
N LEU A 302 5.66 -16.38 -40.73
CA LEU A 302 5.72 -17.20 -39.53
C LEU A 302 7.06 -17.91 -39.46
N GLU A 303 7.79 -17.68 -38.38
CA GLU A 303 9.04 -18.34 -38.05
C GLU A 303 8.77 -19.45 -36.99
N LEU A 304 9.23 -20.65 -37.28
CA LEU A 304 9.19 -21.78 -36.35
C LEU A 304 10.58 -21.96 -35.72
N ILE A 305 10.66 -21.90 -34.40
CA ILE A 305 11.92 -21.98 -33.65
C ILE A 305 11.85 -23.19 -32.69
N ASP A 306 12.76 -24.13 -32.83
CA ASP A 306 12.81 -25.30 -31.97
C ASP A 306 13.09 -24.91 -30.51
N CYS A 307 12.27 -25.43 -29.58
CA CYS A 307 12.41 -25.23 -28.15
C CYS A 307 12.36 -26.59 -27.40
N PRO A 308 13.35 -27.46 -27.58
CA PRO A 308 13.34 -28.83 -27.05
C PRO A 308 13.37 -28.88 -25.53
N ASP A 309 13.92 -27.89 -24.85
CA ASP A 309 14.00 -27.76 -23.42
C ASP A 309 12.70 -27.23 -22.77
N ARG A 310 11.73 -26.84 -23.57
CA ARG A 310 10.43 -26.28 -23.18
C ARG A 310 10.54 -24.99 -22.32
N ARG A 311 11.68 -24.31 -22.35
CA ARG A 311 11.91 -23.05 -21.64
C ARG A 311 11.59 -21.86 -22.52
N LEU A 312 10.30 -21.59 -22.73
CA LEU A 312 9.83 -20.54 -23.63
C LEU A 312 10.42 -19.14 -23.32
N ALA A 313 10.59 -18.83 -22.04
CA ALA A 313 11.18 -17.56 -21.64
C ALA A 313 12.62 -17.39 -22.13
N ASN A 314 13.46 -18.45 -22.05
CA ASN A 314 14.82 -18.43 -22.53
C ASN A 314 14.86 -18.33 -24.07
N ALA A 315 14.04 -19.11 -24.75
CA ALA A 315 13.94 -19.05 -26.21
C ALA A 315 13.51 -17.67 -26.71
N ALA A 316 12.58 -17.01 -26.00
CA ALA A 316 12.14 -15.65 -26.32
C ALA A 316 13.24 -14.61 -26.08
N VAL A 317 14.04 -14.74 -25.02
CA VAL A 317 15.20 -13.88 -24.75
C VAL A 317 16.27 -14.06 -25.86
N ASP A 318 16.59 -15.30 -26.22
CA ASP A 318 17.58 -15.60 -27.27
C ASP A 318 17.13 -15.06 -28.64
N TYR A 319 15.82 -15.17 -28.93
CA TYR A 319 15.23 -14.57 -30.11
C TYR A 319 15.36 -13.05 -30.11
N ALA A 320 14.97 -12.41 -29.00
CA ALA A 320 15.00 -10.96 -28.86
C ALA A 320 16.42 -10.40 -29.00
N ILE A 321 17.42 -11.07 -28.43
CA ILE A 321 18.85 -10.69 -28.57
C ILE A 321 19.29 -10.79 -30.03
N ARG A 322 18.92 -11.86 -30.72
CA ARG A 322 19.27 -12.01 -32.16
C ARG A 322 18.57 -10.98 -33.04
N ALA A 323 17.30 -10.70 -32.78
CA ALA A 323 16.52 -9.74 -33.54
C ALA A 323 17.01 -8.29 -33.35
N THR A 324 17.60 -7.98 -32.19
CA THR A 324 18.16 -6.65 -31.85
C THR A 324 19.68 -6.55 -32.00
N ALA A 325 20.32 -7.53 -32.64
CA ALA A 325 21.78 -7.52 -32.84
C ALA A 325 22.25 -6.33 -33.71
N GLY A 326 21.39 -5.74 -34.53
CA GLY A 326 21.61 -4.45 -35.18
C GLY A 326 21.41 -3.29 -34.20
N ASN A 327 22.34 -2.30 -34.23
CA ASN A 327 22.28 -1.17 -33.28
C ASN A 327 21.14 -0.18 -33.51
N ASP A 328 20.38 -0.31 -34.58
CA ASP A 328 19.32 0.61 -35.04
C ASP A 328 17.89 0.04 -34.88
N VAL A 329 17.75 -1.18 -34.33
CA VAL A 329 16.47 -1.90 -34.22
C VAL A 329 15.92 -1.81 -32.81
N GLU A 330 14.68 -1.38 -32.70
CA GLU A 330 13.82 -1.53 -31.52
C GLU A 330 12.78 -2.62 -31.77
N LEU A 331 12.74 -3.64 -30.94
CA LEU A 331 11.83 -4.77 -31.07
C LEU A 331 10.65 -4.66 -30.10
N THR A 332 9.43 -4.72 -30.61
CA THR A 332 8.26 -4.95 -29.79
C THR A 332 7.80 -6.42 -29.93
N LEU A 333 7.85 -7.15 -28.82
CA LEU A 333 7.34 -8.51 -28.73
C LEU A 333 5.92 -8.50 -28.19
N LEU A 334 4.94 -8.92 -29.01
CA LEU A 334 3.54 -8.98 -28.63
C LEU A 334 3.18 -10.37 -28.15
N LEU A 335 2.60 -10.45 -26.95
CA LEU A 335 2.23 -11.68 -26.27
C LEU A 335 0.69 -11.75 -26.13
N PRO A 336 -0.01 -12.44 -27.05
CA PRO A 336 -1.45 -12.65 -26.92
C PRO A 336 -1.74 -13.47 -25.66
N ARG A 337 -2.63 -13.00 -24.80
CA ARG A 337 -3.04 -13.69 -23.59
C ARG A 337 -4.55 -13.86 -23.54
N ARG A 338 -5.03 -15.09 -23.37
CA ARG A 338 -6.45 -15.37 -23.14
C ARG A 338 -6.81 -14.97 -21.71
N SER A 339 -7.88 -14.18 -21.56
CA SER A 339 -8.42 -13.77 -20.25
C SER A 339 -9.75 -14.47 -20.02
N TYR A 340 -9.91 -15.08 -18.86
CA TYR A 340 -11.12 -15.79 -18.43
C TYR A 340 -11.79 -15.05 -17.27
N SER A 341 -12.98 -15.50 -16.84
CA SER A 341 -13.75 -14.85 -15.78
C SER A 341 -13.01 -14.79 -14.45
N LYS A 342 -13.35 -13.79 -13.61
CA LYS A 342 -12.66 -13.51 -12.34
C LYS A 342 -12.66 -14.67 -11.32
N VAL A 343 -13.65 -15.57 -11.40
CA VAL A 343 -13.81 -16.65 -10.41
C VAL A 343 -13.00 -17.89 -10.77
N LEU A 344 -12.96 -18.27 -12.05
CA LEU A 344 -12.14 -19.41 -12.53
C LEU A 344 -10.78 -18.97 -13.09
N GLY A 345 -10.62 -17.68 -13.37
CA GLY A 345 -9.42 -17.13 -13.98
C GLY A 345 -8.15 -17.42 -13.20
N TRP A 346 -8.18 -17.39 -11.86
CA TRP A 346 -7.00 -17.68 -11.02
C TRP A 346 -6.51 -19.13 -11.15
N LEU A 347 -7.42 -20.09 -11.40
CA LEU A 347 -7.08 -21.50 -11.56
C LEU A 347 -6.68 -21.87 -12.99
N LEU A 348 -7.17 -21.12 -13.99
CA LEU A 348 -7.00 -21.37 -15.42
C LEU A 348 -6.01 -20.40 -16.09
N HIS A 349 -5.47 -19.42 -15.35
CA HIS A 349 -4.51 -18.45 -15.90
C HIS A 349 -3.20 -19.14 -16.23
N ASP A 350 -2.94 -19.21 -17.53
CA ASP A 350 -1.60 -19.46 -18.03
C ASP A 350 -0.76 -18.19 -17.84
N GLN A 351 0.25 -18.26 -16.94
CA GLN A 351 1.17 -17.17 -16.65
C GLN A 351 2.35 -17.08 -17.65
N THR A 352 2.31 -17.86 -18.71
CA THR A 352 3.40 -17.95 -19.69
C THR A 352 3.74 -16.59 -20.30
N ALA A 353 2.75 -15.74 -20.56
CA ALA A 353 2.99 -14.41 -21.10
C ALA A 353 3.76 -13.51 -20.12
N GLU A 354 3.44 -13.55 -18.82
CA GLU A 354 4.14 -12.82 -17.76
C GLU A 354 5.55 -13.37 -17.53
N ASP A 355 5.71 -14.68 -17.54
CA ASP A 355 7.00 -15.36 -17.36
C ASP A 355 7.96 -15.06 -18.52
N ILE A 356 7.45 -14.88 -19.73
CA ILE A 356 8.22 -14.44 -20.91
C ILE A 356 8.52 -12.93 -20.83
N ALA A 357 7.53 -12.11 -20.48
CA ALA A 357 7.67 -10.66 -20.47
C ALA A 357 8.70 -10.17 -19.44
N ARG A 358 8.79 -10.83 -18.28
CA ARG A 358 9.69 -10.43 -17.18
C ARG A 358 11.17 -10.43 -17.57
N PRO A 359 11.78 -11.48 -18.09
CA PRO A 359 13.19 -11.44 -18.50
C PRO A 359 13.42 -10.55 -19.73
N ILE A 360 12.46 -10.45 -20.65
CA ILE A 360 12.55 -9.58 -21.82
C ILE A 360 12.61 -8.11 -21.42
N SER A 361 11.86 -7.70 -20.38
CA SER A 361 11.88 -6.31 -19.89
C SER A 361 13.25 -5.87 -19.35
N GLN A 362 14.20 -6.78 -19.16
CA GLN A 362 15.57 -6.49 -18.75
C GLN A 362 16.50 -6.23 -19.93
N LEU A 363 16.05 -6.49 -21.17
CA LEU A 363 16.82 -6.25 -22.38
C LEU A 363 16.67 -4.80 -22.83
N GLU A 364 17.78 -4.20 -23.24
CA GLU A 364 17.75 -2.89 -23.88
C GLU A 364 17.11 -3.01 -25.28
N ARG A 365 16.34 -1.99 -25.67
CA ARG A 365 15.69 -1.90 -26.99
C ARG A 365 14.65 -3.00 -27.29
N VAL A 366 14.17 -3.71 -26.27
CA VAL A 366 13.09 -4.70 -26.42
C VAL A 366 11.94 -4.34 -25.49
N VAL A 367 10.72 -4.25 -26.06
CA VAL A 367 9.51 -4.00 -25.32
C VAL A 367 8.61 -5.23 -25.41
N ALA A 368 8.22 -5.82 -24.27
CA ALA A 368 7.21 -6.87 -24.22
C ALA A 368 5.84 -6.26 -23.94
N THR A 369 4.88 -6.52 -24.82
CA THR A 369 3.50 -6.04 -24.66
C THR A 369 2.55 -7.23 -24.60
N ILE A 370 1.86 -7.38 -23.45
CA ILE A 370 0.83 -8.41 -23.26
C ILE A 370 -0.50 -7.88 -23.77
N ILE A 371 -1.13 -8.60 -24.71
CA ILE A 371 -2.42 -8.24 -25.28
C ILE A 371 -3.49 -9.17 -24.70
N PRO A 372 -4.30 -8.69 -23.73
CA PRO A 372 -5.35 -9.49 -23.14
C PRO A 372 -6.53 -9.62 -24.14
N PHE A 373 -6.99 -10.85 -24.34
CA PHE A 373 -8.14 -11.18 -25.13
C PHE A 373 -9.23 -11.81 -24.26
N ASP A 374 -10.37 -11.15 -24.14
CA ASP A 374 -11.46 -11.55 -23.26
C ASP A 374 -12.34 -12.61 -23.94
N VAL A 375 -12.13 -13.86 -23.52
CA VAL A 375 -12.86 -15.02 -24.06
C VAL A 375 -14.32 -15.02 -23.56
N GLU A 376 -14.60 -14.50 -22.38
CA GLU A 376 -15.95 -14.48 -21.79
C GLU A 376 -16.92 -13.62 -22.59
N LYS A 377 -16.46 -12.47 -23.11
CA LYS A 377 -17.26 -11.61 -23.98
C LYS A 377 -17.70 -12.29 -25.29
N ILE A 378 -16.90 -13.23 -25.78
CA ILE A 378 -17.23 -13.96 -26.98
C ILE A 378 -18.23 -15.06 -26.69
N ILE A 379 -18.02 -15.83 -25.62
CA ILE A 379 -18.90 -16.90 -25.17
C ILE A 379 -20.29 -16.36 -24.83
N SER A 380 -20.34 -15.20 -24.16
CA SER A 380 -21.60 -14.55 -23.76
C SER A 380 -22.34 -13.85 -24.90
N GLY A 381 -21.80 -13.85 -26.11
CA GLY A 381 -22.40 -13.16 -27.29
C GLY A 381 -22.39 -11.63 -27.21
N GLN A 382 -21.71 -11.05 -26.21
CA GLN A 382 -21.62 -9.59 -26.02
C GLN A 382 -20.53 -8.93 -26.87
N SER A 383 -19.76 -9.71 -27.61
CA SER A 383 -18.69 -9.20 -28.48
C SER A 383 -19.19 -8.95 -29.86
N ASN A 384 -19.23 -7.70 -30.31
CA ASN A 384 -19.46 -7.29 -31.70
C ASN A 384 -18.18 -7.47 -32.54
N TRP A 385 -17.47 -8.59 -32.37
CA TRP A 385 -16.25 -8.88 -33.15
C TRP A 385 -16.49 -8.91 -34.68
N LYS A 386 -17.74 -9.17 -35.12
CA LYS A 386 -18.15 -9.18 -36.51
C LYS A 386 -18.58 -7.83 -37.07
N ALA A 387 -18.55 -6.74 -36.25
CA ALA A 387 -18.91 -5.44 -36.79
C ALA A 387 -17.84 -4.96 -37.77
N PRO A 388 -18.20 -4.62 -39.03
CA PRO A 388 -17.26 -4.14 -40.02
C PRO A 388 -16.60 -2.85 -39.53
N VAL A 389 -15.32 -2.68 -39.84
CA VAL A 389 -14.50 -1.49 -39.53
C VAL A 389 -15.08 -0.19 -40.12
N GLU A 390 -16.01 -0.29 -41.10
CA GLU A 390 -16.68 0.84 -41.76
C GLU A 390 -17.48 1.77 -40.84
N LYS A 391 -17.95 1.28 -39.66
CA LYS A 391 -18.69 2.14 -38.71
C LYS A 391 -17.80 2.98 -37.79
N ILE A 392 -16.50 2.76 -37.76
CA ILE A 392 -15.55 3.51 -36.91
C ILE A 392 -15.04 4.77 -37.61
N SER A 393 -15.14 4.83 -38.96
CA SER A 393 -14.63 5.99 -39.74
C SER A 393 -15.56 7.22 -39.72
N GLU A 394 -16.81 7.08 -39.26
CA GLU A 394 -17.76 8.20 -39.19
C GLU A 394 -17.96 8.83 -37.79
N SER A 395 -17.42 8.24 -36.72
CA SER A 395 -17.36 8.98 -35.48
C SER A 395 -16.20 9.98 -35.55
N LYS A 396 -16.52 11.25 -35.79
CA LYS A 396 -15.58 12.35 -35.56
C LYS A 396 -14.85 12.09 -34.29
N GLN A 397 -13.54 11.86 -34.38
CA GLN A 397 -12.63 11.90 -33.21
C GLN A 397 -12.66 13.31 -32.64
N GLU A 398 -13.62 13.57 -31.78
CA GLU A 398 -13.47 14.69 -30.86
C GLU A 398 -12.28 14.32 -29.95
N VAL A 399 -11.23 15.11 -30.08
CA VAL A 399 -10.09 15.06 -29.16
C VAL A 399 -10.68 15.11 -27.75
N PRO A 400 -10.40 14.14 -26.86
CA PRO A 400 -10.99 14.13 -25.53
C PRO A 400 -10.54 15.37 -24.79
N THR A 401 -11.39 16.37 -24.76
CA THR A 401 -11.25 17.52 -23.86
C THR A 401 -11.25 16.95 -22.45
N ARG A 402 -10.24 17.26 -21.67
CA ARG A 402 -10.08 16.84 -20.28
C ARG A 402 -11.37 17.17 -19.53
N THR A 403 -12.28 16.20 -19.43
CA THR A 403 -13.52 16.35 -18.68
C THR A 403 -13.13 16.45 -17.22
N GLN A 404 -13.23 17.64 -16.63
CA GLN A 404 -13.12 17.80 -15.19
C GLN A 404 -14.20 16.95 -14.57
N SER A 405 -13.80 16.00 -13.70
CA SER A 405 -14.75 15.16 -12.99
C SER A 405 -15.73 16.05 -12.24
N ALA A 406 -17.02 15.71 -12.23
CA ALA A 406 -18.10 16.47 -11.58
C ALA A 406 -17.87 16.73 -10.07
N PHE A 407 -16.83 16.15 -9.49
CA PHE A 407 -16.43 16.29 -8.09
C PHE A 407 -15.48 17.47 -7.80
N THR A 408 -15.06 18.26 -8.79
CA THR A 408 -14.11 19.38 -8.60
C THR A 408 -14.77 20.77 -8.75
N LYS A 409 -16.08 20.88 -8.61
CA LYS A 409 -16.69 22.20 -8.42
C LYS A 409 -16.49 22.64 -6.97
N ALA A 410 -15.45 23.44 -6.74
CA ALA A 410 -15.35 24.24 -5.53
C ALA A 410 -16.56 25.20 -5.48
N PRO A 411 -17.21 25.37 -4.30
CA PRO A 411 -18.30 26.32 -4.19
C PRO A 411 -17.75 27.72 -4.45
N ALA A 412 -18.43 28.44 -5.34
CA ALA A 412 -18.12 29.84 -5.68
C ALA A 412 -18.11 30.66 -4.39
N ALA A 413 -17.01 31.34 -4.14
CA ALA A 413 -16.89 32.33 -3.07
C ALA A 413 -17.93 33.43 -3.31
N THR A 414 -18.99 33.46 -2.51
CA THR A 414 -19.90 34.61 -2.38
C THR A 414 -19.10 35.77 -1.78
N LYS A 415 -18.82 36.75 -2.60
CA LYS A 415 -18.40 38.08 -2.15
C LYS A 415 -19.59 38.75 -1.45
N SER A 416 -19.47 39.04 -0.19
CA SER A 416 -20.11 40.16 0.52
C SER A 416 -19.22 40.53 1.70
#